data_dc0d92274b0c97dc8cf243ac699c2e5a
#
_entry.id   dc0d92274b0c97dc8cf243ac699c2e5a
#
_cell.length_a   1.000
_cell.length_b   1.000
_cell.length_c   1.000
_cell.angle_alpha   90.00
_cell.angle_beta   90.00
_cell.angle_gamma   90.00
#
_symmetry.space_group_name_H-M   'P 1'
#
loop_
_entity.id
_entity.type
_entity.pdbx_description
1 polymer ?
#
loop_
_entity_poly.entity_id
_entity_poly.type
_entity_poly.pdbx_seq_one_letter_code
_entity_poly.pdbx_strand_id
1 'polypeptide(L)'
;MVKFLSRSFLTLAIKISLMIFLLIPLVALAWGDCPFGLIDCPYPGECSRYIDTDNDGICDLSQLAPEDRGTLTIPSDIEIKRRVYHFLPISLILTFFYTLGCFLAKKKIISAASHRKIWNILLLITFFISGILGVLLLLRLDFGWVIPLPFNILFWHVEAGIAMTVISVFHIIWHWPYFKKLFKFKKRI
;
A
#
# COMPACT_ATOMS: atom_id res chain seq x y z
N MET A 1 22.63 -20.93 -16.32
CA MET A 1 23.43 -20.00 -17.14
C MET A 1 22.70 -18.68 -17.22
N VAL A 2 22.92 -17.77 -16.27
CA VAL A 2 22.26 -16.44 -16.23
C VAL A 2 23.14 -15.52 -17.09
N LYS A 3 22.64 -15.14 -18.27
CA LYS A 3 23.30 -14.15 -19.14
C LYS A 3 23.37 -12.83 -18.38
N PHE A 4 24.58 -12.33 -18.18
CA PHE A 4 24.85 -10.97 -17.72
C PHE A 4 24.07 -10.00 -18.64
N LEU A 5 23.08 -9.31 -18.09
CA LEU A 5 22.52 -8.14 -18.77
C LEU A 5 23.65 -7.17 -19.02
N SER A 6 23.88 -6.82 -20.29
CA SER A 6 24.95 -5.90 -20.68
C SER A 6 24.80 -4.60 -19.90
N ARG A 7 25.92 -4.00 -19.47
CA ARG A 7 25.93 -2.70 -18.75
C ARG A 7 25.14 -1.62 -19.55
N SER A 8 25.16 -1.70 -20.87
CA SER A 8 24.41 -0.82 -21.77
C SER A 8 22.90 -0.94 -21.59
N PHE A 9 22.37 -2.15 -21.39
CA PHE A 9 20.93 -2.36 -21.17
C PHE A 9 20.47 -1.81 -19.81
N LEU A 10 21.28 -1.99 -18.78
CA LEU A 10 20.99 -1.45 -17.45
C LEU A 10 21.00 0.08 -17.44
N THR A 11 21.99 0.70 -18.11
CA THR A 11 22.07 2.17 -18.23
C THR A 11 20.93 2.75 -19.07
N LEU A 12 20.50 2.05 -20.11
CA LEU A 12 19.33 2.44 -20.91
C LEU A 12 18.05 2.36 -20.10
N ALA A 13 17.83 1.29 -19.35
CA ALA A 13 16.67 1.10 -18.50
C ALA A 13 16.58 2.20 -17.40
N ILE A 14 17.70 2.55 -16.78
CA ILE A 14 17.78 3.64 -15.79
C ILE A 14 17.44 4.99 -16.44
N LYS A 15 17.96 5.28 -17.63
CA LYS A 15 17.66 6.53 -18.35
C LYS A 15 16.20 6.64 -18.74
N ILE A 16 15.59 5.54 -19.22
CA ILE A 16 14.17 5.49 -19.57
C ILE A 16 13.31 5.68 -18.30
N SER A 17 13.65 5.02 -17.19
CA SER A 17 12.93 5.16 -15.93
C SER A 17 13.00 6.60 -15.39
N LEU A 18 14.19 7.22 -15.45
CA LEU A 18 14.38 8.61 -15.05
C LEU A 18 13.60 9.59 -15.95
N MET A 19 13.57 9.33 -17.25
CA MET A 19 12.82 10.14 -18.22
C MET A 19 11.30 10.03 -17.98
N ILE A 20 10.80 8.84 -17.71
CA ILE A 20 9.39 8.62 -17.35
C ILE A 20 9.05 9.36 -16.06
N PHE A 21 9.92 9.30 -15.04
CA PHE A 21 9.71 10.00 -13.76
C PHE A 21 9.67 11.53 -13.92
N LEU A 22 10.47 12.10 -14.83
CA LEU A 22 10.50 13.54 -15.13
C LEU A 22 9.31 14.01 -15.99
N LEU A 23 8.59 13.08 -16.65
CA LEU A 23 7.42 13.38 -17.48
C LEU A 23 6.09 13.28 -16.70
N ILE A 24 6.11 12.95 -15.40
CA ILE A 24 4.90 12.95 -14.57
C ILE A 24 4.48 14.42 -14.39
N PRO A 25 3.34 14.85 -14.96
CA PRO A 25 2.87 16.21 -14.79
C PRO A 25 2.57 16.46 -13.31
N LEU A 26 3.08 17.56 -12.76
CA LEU A 26 2.64 18.05 -11.46
C LEU A 26 1.21 18.56 -11.66
N VAL A 27 0.23 17.73 -11.31
CA VAL A 27 -1.18 18.14 -11.33
C VAL A 27 -1.37 19.09 -10.16
N ALA A 28 -1.65 20.35 -10.46
CA ALA A 28 -2.11 21.31 -9.45
C ALA A 28 -3.53 20.89 -9.04
N LEU A 29 -3.69 20.50 -7.78
CA LEU A 29 -4.99 20.17 -7.18
C LEU A 29 -5.63 21.48 -6.71
N ALA A 30 -6.91 21.66 -7.06
CA ALA A 30 -7.70 22.82 -6.69
C ALA A 30 -8.57 22.52 -5.45
N TRP A 31 -9.13 23.56 -4.83
CA TRP A 31 -10.11 23.43 -3.77
C TRP A 31 -11.31 22.58 -4.20
N GLY A 32 -11.79 21.69 -3.32
CA GLY A 32 -12.93 20.82 -3.62
C GLY A 32 -12.63 19.60 -4.50
N ASP A 33 -11.39 19.40 -4.93
CA ASP A 33 -10.98 18.29 -5.81
C ASP A 33 -10.56 17.03 -5.02
N CYS A 34 -11.20 16.73 -3.90
CA CYS A 34 -10.89 15.54 -3.13
C CYS A 34 -11.15 14.26 -3.92
N PRO A 35 -10.13 13.48 -4.28
CA PRO A 35 -10.30 12.28 -5.11
C PRO A 35 -11.08 11.16 -4.41
N PHE A 36 -11.30 11.28 -3.09
CA PHE A 36 -12.10 10.35 -2.30
C PHE A 36 -13.50 10.88 -2.02
N GLY A 37 -13.83 12.10 -2.47
CA GLY A 37 -15.12 12.74 -2.22
C GLY A 37 -15.37 13.00 -0.72
N LEU A 38 -14.33 13.22 0.05
CA LEU A 38 -14.45 13.60 1.47
C LEU A 38 -14.77 15.08 1.57
N ILE A 39 -15.58 15.43 2.56
CA ILE A 39 -15.92 16.79 2.93
C ILE A 39 -15.28 17.07 4.28
N ASP A 40 -14.64 18.25 4.43
CA ASP A 40 -14.03 18.72 5.68
C ASP A 40 -13.11 17.68 6.34
N CYS A 41 -12.17 17.13 5.57
CA CYS A 41 -11.23 16.14 6.04
C CYS A 41 -10.18 16.76 6.98
N PRO A 42 -10.23 16.47 8.33
CA PRO A 42 -9.35 17.09 9.30
C PRO A 42 -7.94 16.51 9.25
N TYR A 43 -6.96 17.28 9.75
CA TYR A 43 -5.60 16.76 9.96
C TYR A 43 -5.61 15.50 10.85
N PRO A 44 -4.80 14.47 10.54
CA PRO A 44 -3.75 14.37 9.53
C PRO A 44 -4.24 13.96 8.12
N GLY A 45 -5.53 13.96 7.85
CA GLY A 45 -6.14 13.53 6.60
C GLY A 45 -6.28 12.00 6.48
N GLU A 46 -7.19 11.57 5.60
CA GLU A 46 -7.38 10.14 5.28
C GLU A 46 -6.48 9.66 4.12
N CYS A 47 -5.70 10.55 3.53
CA CYS A 47 -4.82 10.25 2.41
C CYS A 47 -3.50 11.03 2.49
N SER A 48 -2.51 10.61 1.72
CA SER A 48 -1.19 11.26 1.65
C SER A 48 -1.20 12.62 0.91
N ARG A 49 -2.34 13.06 0.40
CA ARG A 49 -2.51 14.32 -0.32
C ARG A 49 -3.13 15.42 0.53
N TYR A 50 -3.04 15.30 1.85
CA TYR A 50 -3.48 16.37 2.75
C TYR A 50 -2.71 17.65 2.46
N ILE A 51 -3.43 18.71 2.15
CA ILE A 51 -2.92 20.06 1.93
C ILE A 51 -3.80 20.99 2.78
N ASP A 52 -3.18 21.87 3.51
CA ASP A 52 -3.84 22.88 4.35
C ASP A 52 -3.06 24.19 4.19
N THR A 53 -3.49 25.02 3.26
CA THR A 53 -2.79 26.26 2.88
C THR A 53 -3.16 27.42 3.79
N ASP A 54 -4.37 27.41 4.34
CA ASP A 54 -4.88 28.48 5.19
C ASP A 54 -4.77 28.18 6.70
N ASN A 55 -4.22 27.00 7.05
CA ASN A 55 -3.97 26.53 8.42
C ASN A 55 -5.23 26.44 9.29
N ASP A 56 -6.37 26.09 8.71
CA ASP A 56 -7.62 25.85 9.44
C ASP A 56 -7.74 24.43 9.99
N GLY A 57 -6.77 23.55 9.70
CA GLY A 57 -6.72 22.15 10.14
C GLY A 57 -7.57 21.22 9.28
N ILE A 58 -8.08 21.68 8.14
CA ILE A 58 -8.90 20.91 7.21
C ILE A 58 -8.22 20.89 5.83
N CYS A 59 -8.33 19.77 5.13
CA CYS A 59 -7.71 19.62 3.82
C CYS A 59 -8.40 20.49 2.77
N ASP A 60 -7.64 21.38 2.10
CA ASP A 60 -8.12 22.26 1.02
C ASP A 60 -8.88 21.52 -0.08
N LEU A 61 -8.45 20.30 -0.42
CA LEU A 61 -9.08 19.45 -1.43
C LEU A 61 -10.47 18.95 -1.01
N SER A 62 -10.79 19.01 0.29
CA SER A 62 -12.05 18.49 0.84
C SER A 62 -13.03 19.59 1.24
N GLN A 63 -12.68 20.85 1.03
CA GLN A 63 -13.51 21.98 1.38
C GLN A 63 -13.65 22.98 0.24
N LEU A 64 -14.62 23.87 0.34
CA LEU A 64 -14.79 24.96 -0.61
C LEU A 64 -13.66 25.99 -0.46
N ALA A 65 -13.39 26.72 -1.54
CA ALA A 65 -12.46 27.86 -1.48
C ALA A 65 -12.88 28.85 -0.39
N PRO A 66 -11.93 29.55 0.27
CA PRO A 66 -12.23 30.45 1.38
C PRO A 66 -13.30 31.51 1.06
N GLU A 67 -13.33 31.99 -0.20
CA GLU A 67 -14.31 32.96 -0.69
C GLU A 67 -15.74 32.39 -0.77
N ASP A 68 -15.89 31.07 -0.93
CA ASP A 68 -17.18 30.40 -1.08
C ASP A 68 -17.75 29.83 0.24
N ARG A 69 -16.94 29.81 1.33
CA ARG A 69 -17.34 29.25 2.63
C ARG A 69 -18.43 30.04 3.35
N GLY A 70 -18.57 31.33 3.05
CA GLY A 70 -19.52 32.21 3.72
C GLY A 70 -21.00 31.96 3.40
N THR A 71 -21.31 31.09 2.44
CA THR A 71 -22.68 30.86 1.92
C THR A 71 -23.35 29.59 2.41
N LEU A 72 -22.63 28.67 3.05
CA LEU A 72 -23.19 27.39 3.50
C LEU A 72 -23.01 27.19 5.00
N THR A 73 -24.09 27.29 5.76
CA THR A 73 -24.14 26.82 7.16
C THR A 73 -24.11 25.28 7.15
N ILE A 74 -22.97 24.71 7.46
CA ILE A 74 -22.83 23.25 7.62
C ILE A 74 -23.42 22.85 8.98
N PRO A 75 -24.30 21.83 9.05
CA PRO A 75 -24.77 21.32 10.34
C PRO A 75 -23.62 20.77 11.17
N SER A 76 -23.52 21.22 12.42
CA SER A 76 -22.44 20.92 13.37
C SER A 76 -22.37 19.45 13.85
N ASP A 77 -23.23 18.56 13.33
CA ASP A 77 -23.43 17.21 13.86
C ASP A 77 -22.83 16.10 12.97
N ILE A 78 -21.85 16.42 12.12
CA ILE A 78 -21.15 15.39 11.36
C ILE A 78 -20.12 14.73 12.26
N GLU A 79 -20.49 13.61 12.88
CA GLU A 79 -19.57 12.74 13.60
C GLU A 79 -18.59 12.10 12.60
N ILE A 80 -17.36 12.62 12.56
CA ILE A 80 -16.29 12.08 11.70
C ILE A 80 -15.88 10.72 12.23
N LYS A 81 -16.48 9.67 11.67
CA LYS A 81 -16.15 8.29 12.00
C LYS A 81 -14.77 7.94 11.43
N ARG A 82 -13.74 8.05 12.27
CA ARG A 82 -12.37 7.62 11.90
C ARG A 82 -12.38 6.15 11.47
N ARG A 83 -11.83 5.86 10.31
CA ARG A 83 -11.62 4.48 9.87
C ARG A 83 -10.47 3.87 10.66
N VAL A 84 -10.76 2.79 11.37
CA VAL A 84 -9.76 2.03 12.11
C VAL A 84 -9.32 0.84 11.26
N TYR A 85 -8.03 0.78 10.93
CA TYR A 85 -7.44 -0.36 10.26
C TYR A 85 -7.06 -1.44 11.26
N HIS A 86 -7.20 -2.72 10.86
CA HIS A 86 -7.08 -3.86 11.76
C HIS A 86 -5.65 -4.42 11.82
N PHE A 87 -4.64 -3.55 11.97
CA PHE A 87 -3.24 -3.98 12.01
C PHE A 87 -2.96 -5.03 13.09
N LEU A 88 -3.35 -4.77 14.33
CA LEU A 88 -3.10 -5.69 15.44
C LEU A 88 -3.82 -7.03 15.28
N PRO A 89 -5.14 -7.09 15.07
CA PRO A 89 -5.84 -8.37 14.95
C PRO A 89 -5.34 -9.20 13.78
N ILE A 90 -5.11 -8.61 12.61
CA ILE A 90 -4.57 -9.33 11.44
C ILE A 90 -3.19 -9.89 11.74
N SER A 91 -2.29 -9.07 12.30
CA SER A 91 -0.93 -9.50 12.64
C SER A 91 -0.92 -10.64 13.66
N LEU A 92 -1.76 -10.57 14.69
CA LEU A 92 -1.87 -11.60 15.73
C LEU A 92 -2.41 -12.91 15.14
N ILE A 93 -3.49 -12.85 14.36
CA ILE A 93 -4.10 -14.03 13.73
C ILE A 93 -3.10 -14.72 12.79
N LEU A 94 -2.44 -13.97 11.91
CA LEU A 94 -1.47 -14.51 10.97
C LEU A 94 -0.27 -15.12 11.71
N THR A 95 0.24 -14.45 12.75
CA THR A 95 1.36 -14.96 13.56
C THR A 95 0.95 -16.24 14.30
N PHE A 96 -0.26 -16.31 14.83
CA PHE A 96 -0.78 -17.51 15.48
C PHE A 96 -0.83 -18.69 14.49
N PHE A 97 -1.42 -18.52 13.32
CA PHE A 97 -1.50 -19.60 12.32
C PHE A 97 -0.13 -19.99 11.79
N TYR A 98 0.79 -19.03 11.64
CA TYR A 98 2.16 -19.32 11.23
C TYR A 98 2.88 -20.18 12.28
N THR A 99 2.83 -19.80 13.54
CA THR A 99 3.48 -20.55 14.63
C THR A 99 2.84 -21.92 14.83
N LEU A 100 1.52 -22.03 14.74
CA LEU A 100 0.81 -23.31 14.75
C LEU A 100 1.26 -24.21 13.61
N GLY A 101 1.33 -23.68 12.40
CA GLY A 101 1.83 -24.41 11.23
C GLY A 101 3.28 -24.89 11.39
N CYS A 102 4.16 -24.07 11.96
CA CYS A 102 5.52 -24.46 12.30
C CYS A 102 5.55 -25.60 13.33
N PHE A 103 4.67 -25.54 14.34
CA PHE A 103 4.54 -26.61 15.35
C PHE A 103 4.07 -27.93 14.74
N LEU A 104 3.05 -27.89 13.90
CA LEU A 104 2.54 -29.07 13.18
C LEU A 104 3.59 -29.67 12.24
N ALA A 105 4.40 -28.83 11.59
CA ALA A 105 5.50 -29.27 10.75
C ALA A 105 6.62 -29.95 11.58
N LYS A 106 6.95 -29.42 12.76
CA LYS A 106 7.88 -30.06 13.70
C LYS A 106 7.37 -31.41 14.20
N LYS A 107 6.08 -31.54 14.43
CA LYS A 107 5.42 -32.81 14.82
C LYS A 107 5.27 -33.80 13.64
N LYS A 108 5.71 -33.40 12.43
CA LYS A 108 5.58 -34.21 11.19
C LYS A 108 4.12 -34.51 10.79
N ILE A 109 3.14 -33.77 11.33
CA ILE A 109 1.72 -33.87 10.94
C ILE A 109 1.53 -33.28 9.52
N ILE A 110 2.24 -32.20 9.22
CA ILE A 110 2.33 -31.62 7.87
C ILE A 110 3.78 -31.58 7.42
N SER A 111 4.01 -31.65 6.10
CA SER A 111 5.38 -31.51 5.60
C SER A 111 5.82 -30.03 5.67
N ALA A 112 7.10 -29.78 5.95
CA ALA A 112 7.66 -28.44 5.91
C ALA A 112 7.53 -27.80 4.52
N ALA A 113 7.49 -28.60 3.45
CA ALA A 113 7.26 -28.14 2.08
C ALA A 113 5.81 -27.65 1.90
N SER A 114 4.82 -28.40 2.42
CA SER A 114 3.40 -28.01 2.36
C SER A 114 3.15 -26.72 3.13
N HIS A 115 3.72 -26.59 4.34
CA HIS A 115 3.62 -25.37 5.13
C HIS A 115 4.15 -24.17 4.33
N ARG A 116 5.34 -24.27 3.74
CA ARG A 116 5.91 -23.20 2.89
C ARG A 116 5.03 -22.87 1.70
N LYS A 117 4.50 -23.89 1.03
CA LYS A 117 3.63 -23.72 -0.14
C LYS A 117 2.38 -22.90 0.21
N ILE A 118 1.74 -23.21 1.35
CA ILE A 118 0.56 -22.46 1.83
C ILE A 118 0.88 -20.98 2.01
N TRP A 119 1.96 -20.66 2.74
CA TRP A 119 2.33 -19.28 3.01
C TRP A 119 2.76 -18.51 1.76
N ASN A 120 3.42 -19.17 0.79
CA ASN A 120 3.76 -18.55 -0.48
C ASN A 120 2.51 -18.27 -1.33
N ILE A 121 1.51 -19.17 -1.30
CA ILE A 121 0.23 -18.95 -1.99
C ILE A 121 -0.53 -17.78 -1.33
N LEU A 122 -0.58 -17.71 0.01
CA LEU A 122 -1.19 -16.59 0.71
C LEU A 122 -0.49 -15.26 0.39
N LEU A 123 0.83 -15.25 0.34
CA LEU A 123 1.61 -14.08 -0.07
C LEU A 123 1.25 -13.64 -1.50
N LEU A 124 1.14 -14.60 -2.42
CA LEU A 124 0.79 -14.31 -3.80
C LEU A 124 -0.63 -13.74 -3.92
N ILE A 125 -1.60 -14.31 -3.19
CA ILE A 125 -2.99 -13.83 -3.17
C ILE A 125 -3.06 -12.41 -2.63
N THR A 126 -2.44 -12.15 -1.47
CA THR A 126 -2.46 -10.82 -0.85
C THR A 126 -1.72 -9.78 -1.71
N PHE A 127 -0.65 -10.19 -2.39
CA PHE A 127 0.06 -9.34 -3.36
C PHE A 127 -0.84 -8.94 -4.53
N PHE A 128 -1.55 -9.90 -5.14
CA PHE A 128 -2.46 -9.59 -6.25
C PHE A 128 -3.63 -8.71 -5.80
N ILE A 129 -4.25 -9.01 -4.65
CA ILE A 129 -5.35 -8.19 -4.13
C ILE A 129 -4.87 -6.75 -3.88
N SER A 130 -3.78 -6.58 -3.12
CA SER A 130 -3.23 -5.27 -2.82
C SER A 130 -2.75 -4.55 -4.09
N GLY A 131 -2.10 -5.27 -5.02
CA GLY A 131 -1.62 -4.71 -6.28
C GLY A 131 -2.75 -4.22 -7.17
N ILE A 132 -3.80 -5.02 -7.37
CA ILE A 132 -4.96 -4.64 -8.19
C ILE A 132 -5.68 -3.43 -7.58
N LEU A 133 -5.95 -3.47 -6.26
CA LEU A 133 -6.59 -2.36 -5.57
C LEU A 133 -5.72 -1.09 -5.59
N GLY A 134 -4.39 -1.24 -5.50
CA GLY A 134 -3.44 -0.13 -5.62
C GLY A 134 -3.46 0.51 -7.00
N VAL A 135 -3.52 -0.31 -8.07
CA VAL A 135 -3.67 0.20 -9.45
C VAL A 135 -5.00 0.93 -9.63
N LEU A 136 -6.11 0.38 -9.09
CA LEU A 136 -7.41 1.05 -9.15
C LEU A 136 -7.40 2.39 -8.40
N LEU A 137 -6.71 2.47 -7.25
CA LEU A 137 -6.53 3.74 -6.53
C LEU A 137 -5.72 4.74 -7.34
N LEU A 138 -4.64 4.29 -7.98
CA LEU A 138 -3.81 5.13 -8.84
C LEU A 138 -4.63 5.71 -10.00
N LEU A 139 -5.42 4.85 -10.68
CA LEU A 139 -6.30 5.30 -11.77
C LEU A 139 -7.33 6.31 -11.29
N ARG A 140 -7.88 6.11 -10.08
CA ARG A 140 -8.80 7.07 -9.47
C ARG A 140 -8.13 8.39 -9.15
N LEU A 141 -6.90 8.36 -8.58
CA LEU A 141 -6.18 9.55 -8.14
C LEU A 141 -5.62 10.36 -9.31
N ASP A 142 -5.07 9.70 -10.34
CA ASP A 142 -4.37 10.37 -11.42
C ASP A 142 -5.28 10.69 -12.62
N PHE A 143 -6.29 9.84 -12.88
CA PHE A 143 -7.16 9.98 -14.05
C PHE A 143 -8.62 10.30 -13.68
N GLY A 144 -8.97 10.40 -12.40
CA GLY A 144 -10.33 10.64 -11.97
C GLY A 144 -11.32 9.51 -12.28
N TRP A 145 -10.84 8.30 -12.62
CA TRP A 145 -11.69 7.16 -12.94
C TRP A 145 -12.35 6.62 -11.68
N VAL A 146 -13.64 6.88 -11.53
CA VAL A 146 -14.45 6.36 -10.42
C VAL A 146 -15.16 5.09 -10.88
N ILE A 147 -14.66 3.93 -10.45
CA ILE A 147 -15.34 2.65 -10.66
C ILE A 147 -16.29 2.44 -9.48
N PRO A 148 -17.62 2.34 -9.71
CA PRO A 148 -18.59 2.14 -8.63
C PRO A 148 -18.47 0.72 -8.09
N LEU A 149 -17.63 0.51 -7.07
CA LEU A 149 -17.52 -0.76 -6.37
C LEU A 149 -18.34 -0.72 -5.07
N PRO A 150 -18.97 -1.84 -4.66
CA PRO A 150 -19.80 -1.92 -3.46
C PRO A 150 -19.00 -1.90 -2.16
N PHE A 151 -17.70 -1.64 -2.24
CA PHE A 151 -16.78 -1.61 -1.09
C PHE A 151 -15.75 -0.49 -1.24
N ASN A 152 -15.13 -0.09 -0.13
CA ASN A 152 -14.11 0.94 -0.11
C ASN A 152 -12.75 0.36 -0.55
N ILE A 153 -12.26 0.81 -1.72
CA ILE A 153 -11.01 0.33 -2.32
C ILE A 153 -9.82 0.63 -1.40
N LEU A 154 -9.74 1.83 -0.82
CA LEU A 154 -8.64 2.23 0.05
C LEU A 154 -8.57 1.34 1.30
N PHE A 155 -9.71 1.11 1.95
CA PHE A 155 -9.77 0.26 3.13
C PHE A 155 -9.22 -1.15 2.83
N TRP A 156 -9.72 -1.79 1.79
CA TRP A 156 -9.31 -3.15 1.43
C TRP A 156 -7.87 -3.23 0.90
N HIS A 157 -7.39 -2.17 0.23
CA HIS A 157 -5.98 -2.08 -0.16
C HIS A 157 -5.05 -2.08 1.05
N VAL A 158 -5.37 -1.28 2.07
CA VAL A 158 -4.57 -1.20 3.30
C VAL A 158 -4.64 -2.51 4.09
N GLU A 159 -5.82 -3.11 4.27
CA GLU A 159 -5.98 -4.39 4.99
C GLU A 159 -5.21 -5.54 4.29
N ALA A 160 -5.31 -5.63 2.96
CA ALA A 160 -4.52 -6.60 2.19
C ALA A 160 -3.02 -6.31 2.27
N GLY A 161 -2.62 -5.03 2.27
CA GLY A 161 -1.24 -4.59 2.44
C GLY A 161 -0.66 -4.96 3.81
N ILE A 162 -1.43 -4.84 4.88
CA ILE A 162 -1.06 -5.28 6.23
C ILE A 162 -0.80 -6.80 6.22
N ALA A 163 -1.75 -7.58 5.71
CA ALA A 163 -1.60 -9.04 5.64
C ALA A 163 -0.38 -9.45 4.80
N MET A 164 -0.20 -8.84 3.62
CA MET A 164 0.94 -9.08 2.74
C MET A 164 2.27 -8.77 3.45
N THR A 165 2.35 -7.65 4.18
CA THR A 165 3.56 -7.25 4.91
C THR A 165 3.94 -8.26 5.98
N VAL A 166 2.98 -8.71 6.79
CA VAL A 166 3.22 -9.71 7.85
C VAL A 166 3.70 -11.03 7.25
N ILE A 167 3.05 -11.50 6.18
CA ILE A 167 3.43 -12.74 5.50
C ILE A 167 4.82 -12.61 4.84
N SER A 168 5.14 -11.42 4.29
CA SER A 168 6.46 -11.15 3.71
C SER A 168 7.57 -11.24 4.76
N VAL A 169 7.33 -10.78 5.98
CA VAL A 169 8.30 -10.93 7.09
C VAL A 169 8.56 -12.42 7.37
N PHE A 170 7.53 -13.26 7.42
CA PHE A 170 7.71 -14.71 7.60
C PHE A 170 8.47 -15.34 6.44
N HIS A 171 8.17 -14.91 5.20
CA HIS A 171 8.87 -15.36 4.01
C HIS A 171 10.38 -15.00 4.06
N ILE A 172 10.73 -13.78 4.45
CA ILE A 172 12.11 -13.33 4.60
C ILE A 172 12.84 -14.13 5.70
N ILE A 173 12.21 -14.33 6.86
CA ILE A 173 12.79 -15.11 7.97
C ILE A 173 13.12 -16.53 7.50
N TRP A 174 12.22 -17.12 6.71
CA TRP A 174 12.44 -18.47 6.20
C TRP A 174 13.58 -18.54 5.18
N HIS A 175 13.64 -17.57 4.29
CA HIS A 175 14.67 -17.49 3.26
C HIS A 175 15.93 -16.75 3.73
N TRP A 176 16.08 -16.48 5.05
CA TRP A 176 17.23 -15.79 5.63
C TRP A 176 18.59 -16.35 5.21
N PRO A 177 18.81 -17.68 5.13
CA PRO A 177 20.09 -18.24 4.65
C PRO A 177 20.43 -17.84 3.21
N TYR A 178 19.42 -17.65 2.35
CA TYR A 178 19.58 -17.16 0.99
C TYR A 178 20.04 -15.70 0.98
N PHE A 179 19.35 -14.85 1.74
CA PHE A 179 19.71 -13.44 1.85
C PHE A 179 21.13 -13.25 2.43
N LYS A 180 21.51 -14.02 3.44
CA LYS A 180 22.88 -14.01 3.97
C LYS A 180 23.94 -14.32 2.91
N LYS A 181 23.66 -15.21 1.96
CA LYS A 181 24.58 -15.52 0.87
C LYS A 181 24.67 -14.38 -0.14
N LEU A 182 23.58 -13.67 -0.38
CA LEU A 182 23.52 -12.53 -1.29
C LEU A 182 24.42 -11.36 -0.81
N PHE A 183 24.44 -11.10 0.49
CA PHE A 183 25.23 -10.04 1.11
C PHE A 183 26.70 -10.45 1.42
N LYS A 184 27.05 -11.73 1.30
CA LYS A 184 28.44 -12.15 1.37
C LYS A 184 29.13 -11.86 0.04
N PHE A 185 29.66 -10.66 -0.11
CA PHE A 185 30.60 -10.36 -1.20
C PHE A 185 31.78 -11.34 -1.12
N LYS A 186 31.91 -12.23 -2.10
CA LYS A 186 33.07 -13.09 -2.24
C LYS A 186 34.25 -12.18 -2.55
N LYS A 187 35.12 -11.90 -1.55
CA LYS A 187 36.41 -11.27 -1.78
C LYS A 187 37.12 -12.15 -2.80
N ARG A 188 37.19 -11.74 -4.06
CA ARG A 188 38.12 -12.32 -5.02
C ARG A 188 39.51 -11.84 -4.60
N ILE A 189 40.32 -12.76 -4.08
CA ILE A 189 41.76 -12.64 -3.95
C ILE A 189 42.35 -12.91 -5.33
#